data_3c6ed863d0a03711befaaf2eda477d64
#
_entry.id   3c6ed863d0a03711befaaf2eda477d64
#
_cell.length_a   1.000
_cell.length_b   1.000
_cell.length_c   1.000
_cell.angle_alpha   90.00
_cell.angle_beta   90.00
_cell.angle_gamma   90.00
#
_symmetry.space_group_name_H-M   'P 1'
#
loop_
_entity.id
_entity.type
_entity.pdbx_description
1 polymer ?
#
loop_
_entity_poly.entity_id
_entity_poly.type
_entity_poly.pdbx_seq_one_letter_code
_entity_poly.pdbx_strand_id
1 'polypeptide(L)'
;DPHAKAMGLKVLKDDKGFWPPYNLFPVVRTDTLKKYPELKGLLLDLAGAFPQPKTLGGSVEYPSARKTMMEMNHEADLSDPPKDPKTVAKEFLVEHDLIEG
;
A
#
# COMPACT_ATOMS: atom_id res chain seq x y z
N ASP A 1 6.39 -6.10 -6.43
CA ASP A 1 5.65 -6.40 -7.65
C ASP A 1 5.12 -7.85 -7.59
N PRO A 2 3.78 -8.06 -7.65
CA PRO A 2 3.20 -9.40 -7.61
C PRO A 2 3.58 -10.25 -8.83
N HIS A 3 3.87 -9.64 -9.97
CA HIS A 3 4.26 -10.34 -11.19
C HIS A 3 5.59 -11.08 -11.02
N ALA A 4 6.56 -10.49 -10.32
CA ALA A 4 7.85 -11.14 -10.07
C ALA A 4 7.67 -12.46 -9.33
N LYS A 5 6.82 -12.49 -8.29
CA LYS A 5 6.49 -13.70 -7.53
C LYS A 5 5.72 -14.73 -8.39
N ALA A 6 4.72 -14.28 -9.15
CA ALA A 6 3.93 -15.14 -10.04
C ALA A 6 4.78 -15.80 -11.12
N MET A 7 5.80 -15.11 -11.62
CA MET A 7 6.77 -15.64 -12.60
C MET A 7 7.89 -16.48 -12.00
N GLY A 8 7.88 -16.71 -10.68
CA GLY A 8 8.93 -17.47 -9.99
C GLY A 8 10.28 -16.75 -9.88
N LEU A 9 10.31 -15.43 -10.07
CA LEU A 9 11.52 -14.63 -9.96
C LEU A 9 11.84 -14.33 -8.49
N LYS A 10 13.12 -14.31 -8.15
CA LYS A 10 13.59 -13.95 -6.83
C LYS A 10 14.06 -12.50 -6.80
N VAL A 11 13.54 -11.71 -5.87
CA VAL A 11 14.02 -10.35 -5.62
C VAL A 11 15.25 -10.43 -4.73
N LEU A 12 16.37 -9.87 -5.18
CA LEU A 12 17.61 -9.82 -4.42
C LEU A 12 17.55 -8.70 -3.38
N LYS A 13 18.19 -8.93 -2.23
CA LYS A 13 18.33 -7.91 -1.19
C LYS A 13 19.33 -6.84 -1.63
N ASP A 14 18.97 -5.57 -1.47
CA ASP A 14 19.89 -4.45 -1.61
C ASP A 14 20.70 -4.28 -0.31
N ASP A 15 21.71 -5.12 -0.14
CA ASP A 15 22.54 -5.18 1.09
C ASP A 15 23.47 -3.96 1.24
N LYS A 16 23.76 -3.27 0.15
CA LYS A 16 24.62 -2.07 0.12
C LYS A 16 23.86 -0.76 0.15
N GLY A 17 22.52 -0.80 0.18
CA GLY A 17 21.68 0.40 0.22
C GLY A 17 21.84 1.31 -1.01
N PHE A 18 22.06 0.71 -2.18
CA PHE A 18 22.25 1.46 -3.43
C PHE A 18 20.99 2.25 -3.84
N TRP A 19 19.82 1.63 -3.66
CA TRP A 19 18.55 2.25 -4.02
C TRP A 19 17.99 3.07 -2.88
N PRO A 20 17.58 4.34 -3.11
CA PRO A 20 16.89 5.11 -2.10
C PRO A 20 15.51 4.48 -1.79
N PRO A 21 15.00 4.61 -0.55
CA PRO A 21 13.67 4.13 -0.22
C PRO A 21 12.61 4.93 -1.00
N TYR A 22 11.71 4.22 -1.67
CA TYR A 22 10.53 4.80 -2.30
C TYR A 22 9.31 4.49 -1.43
N ASN A 23 8.84 5.50 -0.72
CA ASN A 23 7.65 5.39 0.11
C ASN A 23 6.42 5.84 -0.66
N LEU A 24 5.35 5.07 -0.57
CA LEU A 24 4.03 5.49 -1.04
C LEU A 24 3.41 6.40 0.01
N PHE A 25 2.96 7.58 -0.39
CA PHE A 25 2.28 8.53 0.49
C PHE A 25 1.23 9.33 -0.28
N PRO A 26 0.13 9.72 0.39
CA PRO A 26 -0.88 10.55 -0.23
C PRO A 26 -0.37 11.99 -0.43
N VAL A 27 -0.71 12.59 -1.57
CA VAL A 27 -0.39 13.99 -1.90
C VAL A 27 -1.70 14.73 -2.14
N VAL A 28 -1.85 15.89 -1.51
CA VAL A 28 -3.04 16.72 -1.64
C VAL A 28 -2.65 18.21 -1.72
N ARG A 29 -3.37 18.97 -2.51
CA ARG A 29 -3.15 20.41 -2.63
C ARG A 29 -3.59 21.14 -1.37
N THR A 30 -2.85 22.19 -1.01
CA THR A 30 -3.15 23.00 0.18
C THR A 30 -4.51 23.66 0.13
N ASP A 31 -4.93 24.14 -1.04
CA ASP A 31 -6.26 24.75 -1.22
C ASP A 31 -7.40 23.72 -1.04
N THR A 32 -7.20 22.48 -1.46
CA THR A 32 -8.13 21.37 -1.20
C THR A 32 -8.27 21.09 0.29
N LEU A 33 -7.17 21.09 1.04
CA LEU A 33 -7.21 20.92 2.50
C LEU A 33 -7.92 22.06 3.22
N LYS A 34 -7.79 23.29 2.72
CA LYS A 34 -8.54 24.45 3.25
C LYS A 34 -10.04 24.31 3.03
N LYS A 35 -10.43 23.79 1.87
CA LYS A 35 -11.84 23.56 1.52
C LYS A 35 -12.47 22.39 2.27
N TYR A 36 -11.68 21.33 2.49
CA TYR A 36 -12.11 20.08 3.16
C TYR A 36 -11.11 19.72 4.26
N PRO A 37 -11.16 20.39 5.43
CA PRO A 37 -10.17 20.18 6.51
C PRO A 37 -10.17 18.76 7.07
N GLU A 38 -11.30 18.04 7.02
CA GLU A 38 -11.43 16.65 7.43
C GLU A 38 -10.63 15.67 6.56
N LEU A 39 -10.29 16.06 5.35
CA LEU A 39 -9.55 15.22 4.40
C LEU A 39 -8.18 14.79 4.94
N LYS A 40 -7.53 15.67 5.73
CA LYS A 40 -6.25 15.34 6.36
C LYS A 40 -6.36 14.12 7.29
N GLY A 41 -7.38 14.09 8.13
CA GLY A 41 -7.65 12.98 9.04
C GLY A 41 -7.91 11.69 8.28
N LEU A 42 -8.77 11.75 7.25
CA LEU A 42 -9.10 10.59 6.41
C LEU A 42 -7.87 10.01 5.69
N LEU A 43 -6.99 10.86 5.17
CA LEU A 43 -5.75 10.41 4.51
C LEU A 43 -4.76 9.79 5.49
N LEU A 44 -4.69 10.31 6.73
CA LEU A 44 -3.87 9.72 7.78
C LEU A 44 -4.42 8.37 8.24
N ASP A 45 -5.72 8.22 8.35
CA ASP A 45 -6.38 6.95 8.68
C ASP A 45 -6.14 5.91 7.58
N LEU A 46 -6.25 6.32 6.31
CA LEU A 46 -5.90 5.46 5.18
C LEU A 46 -4.44 5.00 5.22
N ALA A 47 -3.50 5.91 5.48
CA ALA A 47 -2.09 5.58 5.62
C ALA A 47 -1.85 4.63 6.79
N GLY A 48 -2.56 4.80 7.90
CA GLY A 48 -2.49 3.94 9.08
C GLY A 48 -3.05 2.54 8.87
N ALA A 49 -3.92 2.34 7.87
CA ALA A 49 -4.46 1.03 7.52
C ALA A 49 -3.39 0.10 6.91
N PHE A 50 -2.35 0.67 6.31
CA PHE A 50 -1.20 -0.12 5.86
C PHE A 50 -0.22 -0.33 7.03
N PRO A 51 0.26 -1.58 7.25
CA PRO A 51 1.23 -1.85 8.29
C PRO A 51 2.48 -0.99 8.13
N GLN A 52 2.87 -0.32 9.20
CA GLN A 52 4.02 0.59 9.18
C GLN A 52 5.35 -0.18 9.14
N PRO A 53 6.38 0.36 8.49
CA PRO A 53 7.68 -0.25 8.45
C PRO A 53 8.28 -0.32 9.86
N LYS A 54 8.90 -1.44 10.18
CA LYS A 54 9.66 -1.61 11.43
C LYS A 54 11.15 -1.43 11.13
N THR A 55 11.81 -0.64 11.95
CA THR A 55 13.28 -0.52 11.91
C THR A 55 13.87 -1.56 12.82
N LEU A 56 14.57 -2.52 12.26
CA LEU A 56 15.33 -3.55 12.99
C LEU A 56 16.80 -3.43 12.61
N GLY A 57 17.65 -3.10 13.60
CA GLY A 57 19.09 -3.08 13.40
C GLY A 57 19.59 -2.14 12.30
N GLY A 58 18.93 -0.97 12.10
CA GLY A 58 19.28 -0.01 11.06
C GLY A 58 18.77 -0.34 9.65
N SER A 59 18.11 -1.47 9.48
CA SER A 59 17.41 -1.83 8.25
C SER A 59 15.91 -1.55 8.40
N VAL A 60 15.31 -0.96 7.38
CA VAL A 60 13.86 -0.77 7.34
C VAL A 60 13.25 -2.01 6.70
N GLU A 61 12.47 -2.76 7.45
CA GLU A 61 11.69 -3.87 6.92
C GLU A 61 10.27 -3.40 6.60
N TYR A 62 9.83 -3.66 5.36
CA TYR A 62 8.48 -3.36 4.87
C TYR A 62 7.64 -4.63 4.60
N PRO A 63 7.77 -5.73 5.37
CA PRO A 63 7.22 -7.01 4.89
C PRO A 63 5.71 -6.99 4.82
N SER A 64 5.04 -6.31 5.74
CA SER A 64 3.59 -6.38 5.87
C SER A 64 2.85 -5.38 4.96
N ALA A 65 3.31 -4.14 4.86
CA ALA A 65 2.70 -3.16 3.94
C ALA A 65 2.89 -3.58 2.48
N ARG A 66 4.08 -4.05 2.15
CA ARG A 66 4.38 -4.61 0.82
C ARG A 66 3.49 -5.81 0.52
N LYS A 67 3.30 -6.71 1.49
CA LYS A 67 2.45 -7.88 1.33
C LYS A 67 1.01 -7.48 1.03
N THR A 68 0.43 -6.55 1.79
CA THR A 68 -0.92 -6.03 1.58
C THR A 68 -1.09 -5.45 0.17
N MET A 69 -0.17 -4.60 -0.27
CA MET A 69 -0.20 -4.03 -1.61
C MET A 69 -0.06 -5.09 -2.70
N MET A 70 0.81 -6.08 -2.50
CA MET A 70 0.98 -7.18 -3.44
C MET A 70 -0.28 -8.05 -3.54
N GLU A 71 -0.95 -8.33 -2.44
CA GLU A 71 -2.19 -9.11 -2.40
C GLU A 71 -3.32 -8.38 -3.14
N MET A 72 -3.50 -7.09 -2.89
CA MET A 72 -4.49 -6.27 -3.58
C MET A 72 -4.22 -6.22 -5.10
N ASN A 73 -2.98 -6.01 -5.50
CA ASN A 73 -2.59 -6.02 -6.91
C ASN A 73 -2.77 -7.41 -7.56
N HIS A 74 -2.48 -8.47 -6.82
CA HIS A 74 -2.70 -9.84 -7.29
C HIS A 74 -4.19 -10.10 -7.54
N GLU A 75 -5.06 -9.71 -6.63
CA GLU A 75 -6.50 -9.87 -6.79
C GLU A 75 -7.05 -9.08 -7.98
N ALA A 76 -6.54 -7.88 -8.22
CA ALA A 76 -7.01 -7.02 -9.29
C ALA A 76 -6.50 -7.44 -10.68
N ASP A 77 -5.31 -8.04 -10.77
CA ASP A 77 -4.62 -8.25 -12.06
C ASP A 77 -4.28 -9.72 -12.36
N LEU A 78 -3.96 -10.51 -11.34
CA LEU A 78 -3.40 -11.86 -11.52
C LEU A 78 -4.34 -12.99 -11.07
N SER A 79 -5.45 -12.71 -10.39
CA SER A 79 -6.43 -13.73 -10.03
C SER A 79 -7.20 -14.21 -11.28
N ASP A 80 -7.74 -15.41 -11.23
CA ASP A 80 -8.54 -15.97 -12.33
C ASP A 80 -9.96 -16.33 -11.82
N PRO A 81 -11.01 -15.57 -12.21
CA PRO A 81 -10.95 -14.31 -12.97
C PRO A 81 -10.37 -13.14 -12.14
N PRO A 82 -9.76 -12.12 -12.78
CA PRO A 82 -9.29 -10.95 -12.07
C PRO A 82 -10.46 -10.16 -11.48
N LYS A 83 -10.30 -9.68 -10.25
CA LYS A 83 -11.29 -8.81 -9.62
C LYS A 83 -11.19 -7.40 -10.17
N ASP A 84 -12.32 -6.71 -10.27
CA ASP A 84 -12.34 -5.28 -10.57
C ASP A 84 -11.54 -4.50 -9.51
N PRO A 85 -10.55 -3.65 -9.88
CA PRO A 85 -9.76 -2.86 -8.94
C PRO A 85 -10.59 -2.01 -7.98
N LYS A 86 -11.72 -1.50 -8.44
CA LYS A 86 -12.67 -0.75 -7.59
C LYS A 86 -13.25 -1.62 -6.47
N THR A 87 -13.56 -2.88 -6.78
CA THR A 87 -14.06 -3.85 -5.79
C THR A 87 -12.99 -4.16 -4.76
N VAL A 88 -11.76 -4.44 -5.18
CA VAL A 88 -10.62 -4.71 -4.29
C VAL A 88 -10.37 -3.52 -3.35
N ALA A 89 -10.36 -2.31 -3.89
CA ALA A 89 -10.18 -1.09 -3.09
C ALA A 89 -11.33 -0.89 -2.09
N LYS A 90 -12.58 -1.13 -2.50
CA LYS A 90 -13.74 -1.02 -1.62
C LYS A 90 -13.69 -2.04 -0.48
N GLU A 91 -13.39 -3.28 -0.77
CA GLU A 91 -13.25 -4.35 0.24
C GLU A 91 -12.18 -3.97 1.27
N PHE A 92 -11.03 -3.46 0.83
CA PHE A 92 -9.97 -2.98 1.71
C PHE A 92 -10.43 -1.85 2.64
N LEU A 93 -11.12 -0.84 2.09
CA LEU A 93 -11.60 0.30 2.86
C LEU A 93 -12.67 -0.10 3.90
N VAL A 94 -13.56 -1.04 3.55
CA VAL A 94 -14.57 -1.58 4.47
C VAL A 94 -13.93 -2.40 5.58
N GLU A 95 -12.97 -3.28 5.25
CA GLU A 95 -12.26 -4.13 6.21
C GLU A 95 -11.51 -3.31 7.28
N HIS A 96 -11.03 -2.11 6.91
CA HIS A 96 -10.33 -1.20 7.81
C HIS A 96 -11.22 -0.10 8.41
N ASP A 97 -12.54 -0.24 8.30
CA ASP A 97 -13.54 0.72 8.83
C ASP A 97 -13.36 2.17 8.34
N LEU A 98 -12.81 2.34 7.13
CA LEU A 98 -12.61 3.66 6.52
C LEU A 98 -13.84 4.15 5.75
N ILE A 99 -14.70 3.23 5.32
CA ILE A 99 -16.02 3.49 4.73
C ILE A 99 -17.03 2.47 5.23
N GLU A 100 -18.31 2.81 5.13
CA GLU A 100 -19.41 1.88 5.40
C GLU A 100 -19.56 0.85 4.27
N GLY A 101 -19.82 -0.40 4.66
CA GLY A 101 -19.96 -1.53 3.74
C GLY A 101 -21.22 -1.56 2.90
#